data_cb02d275d96021b560b12211496bd878
#
_entry.id   cb02d275d96021b560b12211496bd878
#
_cell.length_a   1.000
_cell.length_b   1.000
_cell.length_c   1.000
_cell.angle_alpha   90.00
_cell.angle_beta   90.00
_cell.angle_gamma   90.00
#
_symmetry.space_group_name_H-M   'P 1'
#
loop_
_entity.id
_entity.type
_entity.pdbx_description
1 polymer ?
#
loop_
_entity_poly.entity_id
_entity_poly.type
_entity_poly.pdbx_seq_one_letter_code
_entity_poly.pdbx_strand_id
1 'polypeptide(L)'
;MREFGSEHSTITLPDGYFENLNNFGRKITYLRSGREALLYVACNCKLDERGVILLPSYCCWSMSAPFAKSGWNISYYKLKEDLTIDEEYLIKLLNNCKVDAILTMNFFGSASTDNAIRLVKEFWSNIIVIEDFSHCTFSIKKIFNPAIDYYVSSIRKSIGVCDGAVVLSKEVMNPAYMGKEIKDFSDRRAIAQKMKSQYTYTKDQDIKKSFLSEIKFCEGLIDEFDLPRPISVKARNMLHLVNGGNIAFARRENMKHLISLLGGKVKMLPGLLLLGRFLQWVSADSRCCLP
;
A
#
# COMPACT_ATOMS: atom_id res chain seq x y z
N MET A 1 7.88 -5.62 -28.02
CA MET A 1 8.07 -4.80 -26.81
C MET A 1 7.50 -5.59 -25.62
N ARG A 2 8.25 -5.80 -24.54
CA ARG A 2 7.71 -6.41 -23.31
C ARG A 2 6.91 -5.35 -22.57
N GLU A 3 5.67 -5.66 -22.23
CA GLU A 3 4.83 -4.77 -21.43
C GLU A 3 5.13 -4.99 -19.95
N PHE A 4 5.25 -3.89 -19.23
CA PHE A 4 5.41 -3.86 -17.78
C PHE A 4 4.08 -3.40 -17.16
N GLY A 5 3.72 -3.91 -16.03
CA GLY A 5 2.50 -3.53 -15.33
C GLY A 5 2.47 -4.03 -13.89
N SER A 6 1.55 -3.49 -13.11
CA SER A 6 1.38 -3.80 -11.68
C SER A 6 0.67 -5.15 -11.41
N GLU A 7 0.10 -5.78 -12.43
CA GLU A 7 -0.62 -7.05 -12.27
C GLU A 7 0.35 -8.23 -12.42
N HIS A 8 0.38 -9.07 -11.42
CA HIS A 8 1.24 -10.26 -11.36
C HIS A 8 0.43 -11.51 -11.69
N SER A 9 1.02 -12.45 -12.40
CA SER A 9 0.37 -13.69 -12.86
C SER A 9 0.87 -14.95 -12.15
N THR A 10 1.94 -14.87 -11.37
CA THR A 10 2.61 -16.05 -10.79
C THR A 10 2.79 -15.94 -9.29
N ILE A 11 2.54 -17.05 -8.60
CA ILE A 11 2.83 -17.27 -7.19
C ILE A 11 3.95 -18.31 -7.11
N THR A 12 4.93 -18.06 -6.26
CA THR A 12 6.09 -18.95 -6.03
C THR A 12 5.83 -19.85 -4.81
N LEU A 13 6.75 -20.78 -4.53
CA LEU A 13 6.68 -21.65 -3.36
C LEU A 13 6.55 -20.85 -2.06
N PRO A 14 5.71 -21.29 -1.11
CA PRO A 14 5.40 -20.54 0.11
C PRO A 14 6.61 -20.44 1.05
N ASP A 15 6.68 -19.35 1.82
CA ASP A 15 7.65 -19.14 2.90
C ASP A 15 6.96 -18.70 4.21
N GLY A 16 5.64 -18.76 4.25
CA GLY A 16 4.85 -18.36 5.42
C GLY A 16 4.91 -16.86 5.71
N TYR A 17 5.21 -16.01 4.72
CA TYR A 17 5.39 -14.59 4.96
C TYR A 17 4.18 -13.94 5.66
N PHE A 18 2.96 -14.20 5.17
CA PHE A 18 1.75 -13.61 5.73
C PHE A 18 1.34 -14.23 7.07
N GLU A 19 1.62 -15.52 7.29
CA GLU A 19 1.45 -16.20 8.58
C GLU A 19 2.41 -15.63 9.64
N ASN A 20 3.64 -15.31 9.24
CA ASN A 20 4.68 -14.76 10.11
C ASN A 20 4.42 -13.30 10.53
N LEU A 21 3.43 -12.61 9.95
CA LEU A 21 3.02 -11.28 10.42
C LEU A 21 2.50 -11.30 11.87
N ASN A 22 2.01 -12.44 12.36
CA ASN A 22 1.62 -12.62 13.76
C ASN A 22 2.79 -12.44 14.75
N ASN A 23 4.04 -12.63 14.30
CA ASN A 23 5.22 -12.55 15.15
C ASN A 23 5.57 -11.11 15.59
N PHE A 24 4.88 -10.10 15.07
CA PHE A 24 5.05 -8.71 15.48
C PHE A 24 4.20 -8.29 16.67
N GLY A 25 3.45 -9.22 17.30
CA GLY A 25 2.55 -8.92 18.41
C GLY A 25 1.40 -8.00 18.03
N ARG A 26 1.00 -8.00 16.74
CA ARG A 26 -0.08 -7.19 16.20
C ARG A 26 -1.30 -8.03 15.86
N LYS A 27 -2.48 -7.41 15.94
CA LYS A 27 -3.72 -8.00 15.39
C LYS A 27 -3.71 -7.78 13.88
N ILE A 28 -4.12 -8.81 13.15
CA ILE A 28 -4.10 -8.78 11.67
C ILE A 28 -5.53 -8.79 11.15
N THR A 29 -5.83 -7.81 10.30
CA THR A 29 -7.10 -7.76 9.56
C THR A 29 -6.81 -7.69 8.07
N TYR A 30 -7.47 -8.54 7.29
CA TYR A 30 -7.32 -8.56 5.84
C TYR A 30 -8.54 -7.96 5.15
N LEU A 31 -8.30 -6.99 4.27
CA LEU A 31 -9.31 -6.23 3.55
C LEU A 31 -9.16 -6.46 2.04
N ARG A 32 -10.19 -6.08 1.27
CA ARG A 32 -10.23 -6.21 -0.19
C ARG A 32 -9.19 -5.32 -0.87
N SER A 33 -8.99 -4.11 -0.39
CA SER A 33 -8.09 -3.13 -1.02
C SER A 33 -7.40 -2.23 0.00
N GLY A 34 -6.28 -1.59 -0.41
CA GLY A 34 -5.58 -0.60 0.43
C GLY A 34 -6.46 0.59 0.81
N ARG A 35 -7.36 1.04 -0.10
CA ARG A 35 -8.34 2.12 0.20
C ARG A 35 -9.27 1.71 1.33
N GLU A 36 -9.79 0.49 1.29
CA GLU A 36 -10.67 -0.03 2.33
C GLU A 36 -9.93 -0.31 3.63
N ALA A 37 -8.66 -0.70 3.55
CA ALA A 37 -7.81 -0.84 4.72
C ALA A 37 -7.61 0.52 5.43
N LEU A 38 -7.32 1.59 4.68
CA LEU A 38 -7.22 2.94 5.22
C LEU A 38 -8.58 3.45 5.75
N LEU A 39 -9.69 3.15 5.05
CA LEU A 39 -11.04 3.49 5.54
C LEU A 39 -11.35 2.77 6.86
N TYR A 40 -10.99 1.49 6.96
CA TYR A 40 -11.20 0.71 8.19
C TYR A 40 -10.40 1.28 9.36
N VAL A 41 -9.15 1.68 9.11
CA VAL A 41 -8.35 2.39 10.12
C VAL A 41 -9.01 3.72 10.50
N ALA A 42 -9.39 4.54 9.51
CA ALA A 42 -10.01 5.84 9.74
C ALA A 42 -11.31 5.76 10.57
N CYS A 43 -12.14 4.74 10.32
CA CYS A 43 -13.37 4.49 11.11
C CYS A 43 -13.07 3.99 12.53
N ASN A 44 -11.95 3.28 12.73
CA ASN A 44 -11.57 2.75 14.04
C ASN A 44 -10.77 3.75 14.90
N CYS A 45 -10.17 4.76 14.29
CA CYS A 45 -9.55 5.87 15.00
C CYS A 45 -10.65 6.80 15.54
N LYS A 46 -11.34 6.39 16.62
CA LYS A 46 -12.43 7.15 17.21
C LYS A 46 -11.94 8.48 17.73
N LEU A 47 -12.54 9.55 17.18
CA LEU A 47 -12.49 10.89 17.75
C LEU A 47 -13.93 11.32 17.92
N ASP A 48 -14.26 11.91 19.07
CA ASP A 48 -15.61 12.42 19.37
C ASP A 48 -15.99 13.56 18.41
N GLU A 49 -14.99 14.24 17.85
CA GLU A 49 -15.11 15.31 16.85
C GLU A 49 -14.40 14.92 15.54
N ARG A 50 -14.59 15.73 14.49
CA ARG A 50 -13.86 15.60 13.23
C ARG A 50 -12.37 15.81 13.47
N GLY A 51 -11.58 14.73 13.43
CA GLY A 51 -10.15 14.77 13.61
C GLY A 51 -9.42 15.38 12.42
N VAL A 52 -8.20 15.81 12.67
CA VAL A 52 -7.26 16.28 11.64
C VAL A 52 -6.19 15.21 11.41
N ILE A 53 -6.05 14.77 10.16
CA ILE A 53 -4.98 13.88 9.74
C ILE A 53 -3.99 14.58 8.82
N LEU A 54 -2.71 14.35 9.06
CA LEU A 54 -1.63 14.78 8.16
C LEU A 54 -1.29 13.65 7.18
N LEU A 55 -1.26 13.98 5.90
CA LEU A 55 -0.84 13.10 4.82
C LEU A 55 0.46 13.64 4.17
N PRO A 56 1.29 12.79 3.55
CA PRO A 56 2.43 13.30 2.78
C PRO A 56 1.94 14.11 1.58
N SER A 57 2.64 15.20 1.25
CA SER A 57 2.30 16.04 0.07
C SER A 57 2.40 15.27 -1.26
N TYR A 58 3.22 14.23 -1.30
CA TYR A 58 3.28 13.29 -2.43
C TYR A 58 2.44 12.05 -2.09
N CYS A 59 1.14 12.11 -2.36
CA CYS A 59 0.24 10.99 -2.16
C CYS A 59 -0.80 10.92 -3.29
N CYS A 60 -1.33 9.72 -3.54
CA CYS A 60 -2.42 9.55 -4.50
C CYS A 60 -3.79 9.76 -3.83
N TRP A 61 -4.79 10.05 -4.64
CA TRP A 61 -6.17 10.18 -4.18
C TRP A 61 -6.64 8.97 -3.34
N SER A 62 -6.20 7.77 -3.68
CA SER A 62 -6.55 6.56 -2.93
C SER A 62 -6.02 6.51 -1.51
N MET A 63 -5.09 7.41 -1.12
CA MET A 63 -4.65 7.56 0.27
C MET A 63 -5.49 8.59 1.03
N SER A 64 -5.94 9.66 0.37
CA SER A 64 -6.71 10.74 1.01
C SER A 64 -8.22 10.45 1.06
N ALA A 65 -8.79 9.88 -0.01
CA ALA A 65 -10.22 9.63 -0.10
C ALA A 65 -10.84 8.82 1.06
N PRO A 66 -10.18 7.77 1.62
CA PRO A 66 -10.70 7.05 2.77
C PRO A 66 -10.93 7.93 4.00
N PHE A 67 -10.00 8.83 4.28
CA PHE A 67 -10.11 9.76 5.42
C PHE A 67 -11.16 10.83 5.15
N ALA A 68 -11.21 11.40 3.95
CA ALA A 68 -12.26 12.36 3.57
C ALA A 68 -13.67 11.75 3.71
N LYS A 69 -13.86 10.51 3.24
CA LYS A 69 -15.14 9.79 3.35
C LYS A 69 -15.55 9.50 4.78
N SER A 70 -14.60 9.25 5.68
CA SER A 70 -14.87 9.03 7.10
C SER A 70 -14.97 10.33 7.92
N GLY A 71 -14.94 11.49 7.26
CA GLY A 71 -15.19 12.79 7.88
C GLY A 71 -13.95 13.45 8.51
N TRP A 72 -12.74 12.96 8.23
CA TRP A 72 -11.52 13.59 8.68
C TRP A 72 -11.22 14.89 7.90
N ASN A 73 -10.69 15.89 8.58
CA ASN A 73 -10.06 17.03 7.97
C ASN A 73 -8.64 16.65 7.55
N ILE A 74 -8.29 16.88 6.28
CA ILE A 74 -7.00 16.48 5.73
C ILE A 74 -6.10 17.71 5.61
N SER A 75 -4.87 17.58 6.08
CA SER A 75 -3.79 18.53 5.84
C SER A 75 -2.55 17.76 5.36
N TYR A 76 -1.55 18.48 4.84
CA TYR A 76 -0.40 17.86 4.20
C TYR A 76 0.90 18.35 4.81
N TYR A 77 1.84 17.42 5.04
CA TYR A 77 3.21 17.74 5.40
C TYR A 77 4.15 17.62 4.19
N LYS A 78 5.24 18.36 4.22
CA LYS A 78 6.23 18.37 3.14
C LYS A 78 7.16 17.18 3.19
N LEU A 79 7.61 16.76 2.01
CA LEU A 79 8.70 15.81 1.81
C LEU A 79 9.89 16.54 1.22
N LYS A 80 11.10 16.04 1.51
CA LYS A 80 12.34 16.43 0.84
C LYS A 80 12.42 15.79 -0.55
N GLU A 81 13.39 16.19 -1.35
CA GLU A 81 13.60 15.64 -2.70
C GLU A 81 13.87 14.13 -2.73
N ASP A 82 14.41 13.58 -1.65
CA ASP A 82 14.65 12.15 -1.47
C ASP A 82 13.43 11.37 -0.94
N LEU A 83 12.29 12.05 -0.82
CA LEU A 83 11.02 11.55 -0.30
C LEU A 83 11.04 11.24 1.21
N THR A 84 12.07 11.65 1.94
CA THR A 84 12.03 11.65 3.40
C THR A 84 11.15 12.80 3.92
N ILE A 85 10.65 12.67 5.14
CA ILE A 85 9.83 13.70 5.76
C ILE A 85 10.68 14.95 6.03
N ASP A 86 10.17 16.13 5.70
CA ASP A 86 10.75 17.40 6.14
C ASP A 86 10.38 17.61 7.62
N GLU A 87 11.28 17.19 8.50
CA GLU A 87 11.05 17.17 9.94
C GLU A 87 10.90 18.59 10.52
N GLU A 88 11.64 19.56 10.02
CA GLU A 88 11.53 20.97 10.47
C GLU A 88 10.15 21.53 10.15
N TYR A 89 9.68 21.29 8.92
CA TYR A 89 8.33 21.69 8.53
C TYR A 89 7.26 20.95 9.33
N LEU A 90 7.43 19.64 9.56
CA LEU A 90 6.50 18.83 10.36
C LEU A 90 6.39 19.37 11.79
N ILE A 91 7.49 19.63 12.47
CA ILE A 91 7.53 20.20 13.83
C ILE A 91 6.80 21.55 13.87
N LYS A 92 7.10 22.44 12.90
CA LYS A 92 6.43 23.72 12.79
C LYS A 92 4.92 23.58 12.61
N LEU A 93 4.48 22.63 11.80
CA LEU A 93 3.08 22.36 11.56
C LEU A 93 2.39 21.85 12.83
N LEU A 94 2.99 20.89 13.52
CA LEU A 94 2.46 20.29 14.76
C LEU A 94 2.39 21.29 15.94
N ASN A 95 3.30 22.26 15.99
CA ASN A 95 3.25 23.33 17.00
C ASN A 95 2.12 24.35 16.76
N ASN A 96 1.68 24.50 15.52
CA ASN A 96 0.69 25.54 15.15
C ASN A 96 -0.72 24.99 14.89
N CYS A 97 -0.89 23.68 14.76
CA CYS A 97 -2.16 23.07 14.42
C CYS A 97 -2.45 21.87 15.33
N LYS A 98 -3.72 21.72 15.73
CA LYS A 98 -4.18 20.47 16.34
C LYS A 98 -4.16 19.37 15.28
N VAL A 99 -3.44 18.29 15.55
CA VAL A 99 -3.34 17.11 14.68
C VAL A 99 -3.63 15.87 15.53
N ASP A 100 -4.49 15.00 15.04
CA ASP A 100 -4.93 13.80 15.76
C ASP A 100 -4.30 12.52 15.18
N ALA A 101 -3.96 12.54 13.88
CA ALA A 101 -3.29 11.42 13.23
C ALA A 101 -2.29 11.88 12.16
N ILE A 102 -1.30 11.04 11.89
CA ILE A 102 -0.37 11.20 10.77
C ILE A 102 -0.28 9.88 10.01
N LEU A 103 -0.43 9.95 8.69
CA LEU A 103 -0.12 8.84 7.78
C LEU A 103 1.28 9.06 7.22
N THR A 104 2.17 8.14 7.52
CA THR A 104 3.52 8.09 6.98
C THR A 104 3.62 7.03 5.90
N MET A 105 4.59 7.15 5.01
CA MET A 105 4.83 6.19 3.95
C MET A 105 6.33 5.99 3.73
N ASN A 106 6.77 4.75 3.86
CA ASN A 106 8.13 4.38 3.48
C ASN A 106 8.19 4.26 1.95
N PHE A 107 8.43 5.40 1.28
CA PHE A 107 8.45 5.47 -0.18
C PHE A 107 9.51 4.54 -0.75
N PHE A 108 9.04 3.59 -1.55
CA PHE A 108 9.87 2.61 -2.25
C PHE A 108 10.78 1.76 -1.34
N GLY A 109 10.56 1.85 -0.03
CA GLY A 109 11.38 1.18 0.97
C GLY A 109 12.76 1.82 1.20
N SER A 110 12.97 3.04 0.75
CA SER A 110 14.22 3.80 0.87
C SER A 110 14.08 5.04 1.77
N ALA A 111 12.90 5.63 1.84
CA ALA A 111 12.63 6.79 2.67
C ALA A 111 12.22 6.33 4.09
N SER A 112 13.17 6.32 5.05
CA SER A 112 12.86 5.99 6.43
C SER A 112 11.98 7.07 7.07
N THR A 113 11.01 6.61 7.85
CA THR A 113 10.08 7.46 8.61
C THR A 113 10.41 7.48 10.11
N ASP A 114 11.39 6.71 10.54
CA ASP A 114 11.67 6.45 11.97
C ASP A 114 11.99 7.71 12.79
N ASN A 115 12.80 8.64 12.26
CA ASN A 115 13.11 9.88 12.96
C ASN A 115 11.87 10.74 13.18
N ALA A 116 11.06 10.93 12.14
CA ALA A 116 9.84 11.71 12.23
C ALA A 116 8.84 11.07 13.21
N ILE A 117 8.71 9.73 13.18
CA ILE A 117 7.84 9.00 14.11
C ILE A 117 8.34 9.14 15.55
N ARG A 118 9.65 9.04 15.78
CA ARG A 118 10.25 9.25 17.10
C ARG A 118 9.93 10.66 17.63
N LEU A 119 10.15 11.69 16.83
CA LEU A 119 9.81 13.07 17.18
C LEU A 119 8.33 13.24 17.50
N VAL A 120 7.44 12.72 16.65
CA VAL A 120 5.99 12.79 16.87
C VAL A 120 5.61 12.12 18.19
N LYS A 121 6.12 10.94 18.49
CA LYS A 121 5.76 10.22 19.73
C LYS A 121 6.43 10.78 20.99
N GLU A 122 7.58 11.43 20.85
CA GLU A 122 8.27 12.10 21.96
C GLU A 122 7.54 13.37 22.42
N PHE A 123 7.11 14.21 21.48
CA PHE A 123 6.53 15.53 21.80
C PHE A 123 5.01 15.58 21.69
N TRP A 124 4.38 14.70 20.90
CA TRP A 124 2.93 14.62 20.68
C TRP A 124 2.45 13.17 20.77
N SER A 125 2.65 12.53 21.92
CA SER A 125 2.44 11.10 22.15
C SER A 125 1.03 10.59 21.78
N ASN A 126 0.03 11.47 21.86
CA ASN A 126 -1.37 11.14 21.56
C ASN A 126 -1.68 11.07 20.07
N ILE A 127 -0.80 11.59 19.18
CA ILE A 127 -1.01 11.51 17.74
C ILE A 127 -0.95 10.06 17.30
N ILE A 128 -2.00 9.61 16.60
CA ILE A 128 -2.08 8.27 16.01
C ILE A 128 -1.15 8.22 14.80
N VAL A 129 -0.24 7.25 14.77
CA VAL A 129 0.69 7.04 13.66
C VAL A 129 0.25 5.84 12.82
N ILE A 130 0.01 6.09 11.54
CA ILE A 130 -0.34 5.09 10.53
C ILE A 130 0.80 5.02 9.53
N GLU A 131 1.34 3.84 9.25
CA GLU A 131 2.38 3.65 8.22
C GLU A 131 1.82 2.85 7.05
N ASP A 132 1.81 3.44 5.86
CA ASP A 132 1.54 2.72 4.61
C ASP A 132 2.84 2.10 4.08
N PHE A 133 2.94 0.77 4.13
CA PHE A 133 4.07 0.02 3.62
C PHE A 133 3.78 -0.70 2.29
N SER A 134 2.80 -0.24 1.52
CA SER A 134 2.44 -0.83 0.21
C SER A 134 3.60 -0.85 -0.78
N HIS A 135 4.53 0.11 -0.70
CA HIS A 135 5.73 0.13 -1.54
C HIS A 135 6.82 -0.86 -1.10
N CYS A 136 6.71 -1.42 0.08
CA CYS A 136 7.69 -2.34 0.65
C CYS A 136 7.05 -3.51 1.42
N THR A 137 5.93 -4.02 0.90
CA THR A 137 5.11 -5.10 1.51
C THR A 137 5.93 -6.25 2.10
N PHE A 138 7.00 -6.70 1.43
CA PHE A 138 7.85 -7.79 1.89
C PHE A 138 9.01 -7.35 2.78
N SER A 139 8.95 -6.18 3.39
CA SER A 139 10.04 -5.63 4.19
C SER A 139 9.64 -5.25 5.60
N ILE A 140 8.46 -5.65 6.06
CA ILE A 140 7.93 -5.27 7.39
C ILE A 140 8.96 -5.56 8.51
N LYS A 141 9.70 -6.68 8.43
CA LYS A 141 10.75 -7.01 9.41
C LYS A 141 11.84 -5.93 9.55
N LYS A 142 12.07 -5.14 8.49
CA LYS A 142 13.11 -4.10 8.47
C LYS A 142 12.59 -2.73 8.87
N ILE A 143 11.29 -2.49 8.67
CA ILE A 143 10.66 -1.19 8.90
C ILE A 143 9.74 -1.21 10.12
N PHE A 144 9.67 -2.34 10.83
CA PHE A 144 8.81 -2.45 11.99
C PHE A 144 9.30 -1.55 13.13
N ASN A 145 8.42 -0.64 13.55
CA ASN A 145 8.62 0.27 14.66
C ASN A 145 7.44 0.13 15.63
N PRO A 146 7.66 -0.26 16.89
CA PRO A 146 6.58 -0.48 17.86
C PRO A 146 5.79 0.79 18.19
N ALA A 147 6.34 1.97 17.92
CA ALA A 147 5.67 3.25 18.13
C ALA A 147 4.51 3.49 17.16
N ILE A 148 4.50 2.85 15.99
CA ILE A 148 3.44 2.95 15.00
C ILE A 148 2.18 2.24 15.52
N ASP A 149 1.02 2.87 15.37
CA ASP A 149 -0.26 2.32 15.87
C ASP A 149 -0.90 1.38 14.84
N TYR A 150 -0.85 1.75 13.55
CA TYR A 150 -1.39 0.97 12.45
C TYR A 150 -0.40 0.86 11.29
N TYR A 151 -0.24 -0.35 10.77
CA TYR A 151 0.44 -0.60 9.50
C TYR A 151 -0.58 -1.01 8.45
N VAL A 152 -0.49 -0.43 7.25
CA VAL A 152 -1.38 -0.74 6.13
C VAL A 152 -0.56 -1.11 4.90
N SER A 153 -0.95 -2.19 4.19
CA SER A 153 -0.35 -2.50 2.89
C SER A 153 -1.36 -3.07 1.91
N SER A 154 -1.28 -2.60 0.67
CA SER A 154 -2.05 -3.14 -0.46
C SER A 154 -1.35 -4.35 -1.05
N ILE A 155 -1.75 -5.57 -0.64
CA ILE A 155 -1.13 -6.84 -1.04
C ILE A 155 -1.23 -7.06 -2.55
N ARG A 156 -2.40 -6.78 -3.15
CA ARG A 156 -2.65 -6.99 -4.57
C ARG A 156 -1.71 -6.22 -5.51
N LYS A 157 -1.07 -5.16 -5.01
CA LYS A 157 -0.03 -4.43 -5.76
C LYS A 157 1.31 -5.18 -5.78
N SER A 158 1.47 -6.14 -4.90
CA SER A 158 2.74 -6.84 -4.68
C SER A 158 2.77 -8.26 -5.20
N ILE A 159 1.61 -8.91 -5.32
CA ILE A 159 1.46 -10.30 -5.76
C ILE A 159 0.23 -10.49 -6.66
N GLY A 160 0.16 -11.63 -7.33
CA GLY A 160 -0.90 -11.99 -8.28
C GLY A 160 -2.17 -12.52 -7.61
N VAL A 161 -2.70 -11.84 -6.59
CA VAL A 161 -4.01 -12.15 -6.01
C VAL A 161 -5.08 -11.21 -6.56
N CYS A 162 -6.32 -11.68 -6.61
CA CYS A 162 -7.42 -10.91 -7.19
C CYS A 162 -7.78 -9.66 -6.37
N ASP A 163 -7.63 -9.73 -5.05
CA ASP A 163 -7.81 -8.63 -4.12
C ASP A 163 -6.86 -8.79 -2.93
N GLY A 164 -6.85 -7.84 -2.02
CA GLY A 164 -6.11 -8.00 -0.77
C GLY A 164 -5.36 -6.74 -0.32
N ALA A 165 -5.54 -6.47 0.94
CA ALA A 165 -4.75 -5.55 1.75
C ALA A 165 -4.65 -6.11 3.18
N VAL A 166 -3.70 -5.63 3.96
CA VAL A 166 -3.52 -6.01 5.35
C VAL A 166 -3.43 -4.77 6.23
N VAL A 167 -4.05 -4.85 7.40
CA VAL A 167 -3.85 -3.94 8.52
C VAL A 167 -3.24 -4.71 9.68
N LEU A 168 -2.17 -4.16 10.26
CA LEU A 168 -1.62 -4.61 11.53
C LEU A 168 -1.92 -3.54 12.57
N SER A 169 -2.61 -3.86 13.63
CA SER A 169 -3.01 -2.93 14.70
C SER A 169 -2.54 -3.41 16.07
N LYS A 170 -2.36 -2.49 17.02
CA LYS A 170 -2.06 -2.82 18.41
C LYS A 170 -3.21 -3.58 19.05
N GLU A 171 -4.43 -3.07 18.83
CA GLU A 171 -5.65 -3.62 19.42
C GLU A 171 -6.56 -4.25 18.35
N VAL A 172 -7.53 -5.02 18.81
CA VAL A 172 -8.58 -5.57 17.95
C VAL A 172 -9.44 -4.43 17.42
N MET A 173 -9.56 -4.34 16.09
CA MET A 173 -10.38 -3.34 15.43
C MET A 173 -11.86 -3.74 15.47
N ASN A 174 -12.76 -2.75 15.57
CA ASN A 174 -14.19 -2.98 15.67
C ASN A 174 -14.77 -3.55 14.36
N PRO A 175 -15.26 -4.79 14.35
CA PRO A 175 -15.79 -5.42 13.14
C PRO A 175 -17.12 -4.80 12.67
N ALA A 176 -17.80 -3.99 13.46
CA ALA A 176 -19.05 -3.32 13.07
C ALA A 176 -18.84 -2.32 11.89
N TYR A 177 -17.60 -1.87 11.67
CA TYR A 177 -17.26 -1.02 10.52
C TYR A 177 -16.97 -1.81 9.25
N MET A 178 -17.07 -3.14 9.27
CA MET A 178 -16.78 -3.98 8.11
C MET A 178 -18.05 -4.47 7.44
N GLY A 179 -18.15 -4.25 6.14
CA GLY A 179 -19.21 -4.79 5.30
C GLY A 179 -18.96 -6.25 4.90
N LYS A 180 -19.85 -6.79 4.09
CA LYS A 180 -19.75 -8.18 3.58
C LYS A 180 -18.81 -8.28 2.37
N GLU A 181 -18.22 -9.46 2.16
CA GLU A 181 -17.47 -9.78 0.93
C GLU A 181 -18.33 -9.58 -0.33
N ILE A 182 -17.71 -9.09 -1.40
CA ILE A 182 -18.31 -9.00 -2.75
C ILE A 182 -17.63 -10.04 -3.64
N LYS A 183 -18.25 -11.20 -3.80
CA LYS A 183 -17.70 -12.31 -4.60
C LYS A 183 -17.51 -11.95 -6.08
N ASP A 184 -18.45 -11.23 -6.67
CA ASP A 184 -18.37 -10.83 -8.09
C ASP A 184 -17.08 -10.05 -8.40
N PHE A 185 -16.65 -9.17 -7.50
CA PHE A 185 -15.37 -8.46 -7.66
C PHE A 185 -14.17 -9.41 -7.79
N SER A 186 -14.03 -10.35 -6.83
CA SER A 186 -12.88 -11.25 -6.80
C SER A 186 -12.86 -12.22 -7.97
N ASP A 187 -14.03 -12.68 -8.41
CA ASP A 187 -14.16 -13.59 -9.55
C ASP A 187 -13.82 -12.89 -10.87
N ARG A 188 -14.37 -11.72 -11.12
CA ARG A 188 -14.04 -10.92 -12.32
C ARG A 188 -12.57 -10.54 -12.36
N ARG A 189 -11.99 -10.12 -11.24
CA ARG A 189 -10.57 -9.79 -11.15
C ARG A 189 -9.68 -11.00 -11.44
N ALA A 190 -10.03 -12.17 -10.92
CA ALA A 190 -9.30 -13.40 -11.21
C ALA A 190 -9.38 -13.80 -12.69
N ILE A 191 -10.54 -13.62 -13.34
CA ILE A 191 -10.71 -13.83 -14.78
C ILE A 191 -9.81 -12.87 -15.56
N ALA A 192 -9.82 -11.59 -15.21
CA ALA A 192 -8.95 -10.59 -15.84
C ALA A 192 -7.45 -10.92 -15.72
N GLN A 193 -7.02 -11.41 -14.56
CA GLN A 193 -5.63 -11.85 -14.34
C GLN A 193 -5.28 -13.06 -15.21
N LYS A 194 -6.19 -14.03 -15.35
CA LYS A 194 -6.00 -15.18 -16.23
C LYS A 194 -5.90 -14.76 -17.70
N MET A 195 -6.77 -13.87 -18.16
CA MET A 195 -6.71 -13.31 -19.52
C MET A 195 -5.40 -12.54 -19.75
N LYS A 196 -4.94 -11.76 -18.77
CA LYS A 196 -3.66 -11.06 -18.86
C LYS A 196 -2.49 -12.05 -18.97
N SER A 197 -2.50 -13.13 -18.21
CA SER A 197 -1.50 -14.20 -18.33
C SER A 197 -1.51 -14.80 -19.72
N GLN A 198 -2.68 -15.12 -20.27
CA GLN A 198 -2.83 -15.64 -21.64
C GLN A 198 -2.28 -14.65 -22.68
N TYR A 199 -2.63 -13.35 -22.56
CA TYR A 199 -2.10 -12.30 -23.42
C TYR A 199 -0.56 -12.23 -23.40
N THR A 200 0.06 -12.50 -22.27
CA THR A 200 1.53 -12.47 -22.16
C THR A 200 2.22 -13.42 -23.13
N TYR A 201 1.57 -14.55 -23.48
CA TYR A 201 2.05 -15.53 -24.44
C TYR A 201 1.56 -15.26 -25.86
N THR A 202 0.25 -15.01 -26.02
CA THR A 202 -0.41 -14.90 -27.33
C THR A 202 -0.20 -13.55 -28.01
N LYS A 203 -0.03 -12.48 -27.23
CA LYS A 203 -0.05 -11.07 -27.70
C LYS A 203 -1.34 -10.67 -28.44
N ASP A 204 -2.44 -11.41 -28.23
CA ASP A 204 -3.73 -11.17 -28.83
C ASP A 204 -4.35 -9.88 -28.30
N GLN A 205 -4.65 -8.93 -29.21
CA GLN A 205 -5.14 -7.61 -28.86
C GLN A 205 -6.60 -7.62 -28.34
N ASP A 206 -7.39 -8.59 -28.70
CA ASP A 206 -8.77 -8.69 -28.22
C ASP A 206 -8.80 -9.24 -26.79
N ILE A 207 -7.93 -10.19 -26.47
CA ILE A 207 -7.69 -10.61 -25.09
C ILE A 207 -7.20 -9.41 -24.24
N LYS A 208 -6.30 -8.57 -24.81
CA LYS A 208 -5.83 -7.36 -24.13
C LYS A 208 -6.96 -6.41 -23.79
N LYS A 209 -7.80 -6.07 -24.77
CA LYS A 209 -8.96 -5.19 -24.57
C LYS A 209 -9.91 -5.74 -23.51
N SER A 210 -10.17 -7.05 -23.56
CA SER A 210 -11.07 -7.72 -22.62
C SER A 210 -10.56 -7.63 -21.18
N PHE A 211 -9.31 -8.01 -20.91
CA PHE A 211 -8.82 -7.95 -19.52
C PHE A 211 -8.68 -6.50 -19.02
N LEU A 212 -8.34 -5.55 -19.86
CA LEU A 212 -8.28 -4.14 -19.45
C LEU A 212 -9.67 -3.59 -19.09
N SER A 213 -10.71 -3.99 -19.82
CA SER A 213 -12.10 -3.64 -19.51
C SER A 213 -12.53 -4.19 -18.15
N GLU A 214 -12.24 -5.47 -17.87
CA GLU A 214 -12.54 -6.09 -16.57
C GLU A 214 -11.77 -5.45 -15.42
N ILE A 215 -10.49 -5.14 -15.62
CA ILE A 215 -9.69 -4.43 -14.62
C ILE A 215 -10.29 -3.05 -14.33
N LYS A 216 -10.65 -2.28 -15.36
CA LYS A 216 -11.27 -0.96 -15.23
C LYS A 216 -12.59 -1.03 -14.46
N PHE A 217 -13.44 -2.00 -14.79
CA PHE A 217 -14.68 -2.23 -14.06
C PHE A 217 -14.43 -2.51 -12.58
N CYS A 218 -13.50 -3.42 -12.26
CA CYS A 218 -13.14 -3.76 -10.88
C CYS A 218 -12.55 -2.56 -10.13
N GLU A 219 -11.73 -1.72 -10.76
CA GLU A 219 -11.23 -0.50 -10.12
C GLU A 219 -12.38 0.47 -9.80
N GLY A 220 -13.38 0.62 -10.70
CA GLY A 220 -14.58 1.40 -10.42
C GLY A 220 -15.31 0.93 -9.16
N LEU A 221 -15.47 -0.38 -8.98
CA LEU A 221 -16.08 -0.94 -7.76
C LEU A 221 -15.27 -0.66 -6.48
N ILE A 222 -13.95 -0.49 -6.60
CA ILE A 222 -13.12 -0.07 -5.47
C ILE A 222 -13.22 1.45 -5.26
N ASP A 223 -13.44 2.24 -6.28
CA ASP A 223 -13.59 3.69 -6.18
C ASP A 223 -14.92 4.10 -5.53
N GLU A 224 -15.96 3.29 -5.72
CA GLU A 224 -17.28 3.47 -5.14
C GLU A 224 -17.44 2.89 -3.72
N PHE A 225 -16.32 2.65 -3.02
CA PHE A 225 -16.37 2.07 -1.68
C PHE A 225 -17.15 2.95 -0.70
N ASP A 226 -18.08 2.33 0.01
CA ASP A 226 -18.91 2.92 1.08
C ASP A 226 -18.49 2.41 2.47
N LEU A 227 -18.18 1.11 2.54
CA LEU A 227 -17.73 0.40 3.72
C LEU A 227 -16.47 -0.41 3.41
N PRO A 228 -15.57 -0.56 4.39
CA PRO A 228 -14.46 -1.50 4.27
C PRO A 228 -15.00 -2.92 4.08
N ARG A 229 -14.42 -3.70 3.19
CA ARG A 229 -14.82 -5.09 2.93
C ARG A 229 -13.66 -6.05 3.19
N PRO A 230 -13.95 -7.25 3.69
CA PRO A 230 -12.91 -8.24 3.93
C PRO A 230 -12.29 -8.69 2.60
N ILE A 231 -11.07 -9.19 2.68
CA ILE A 231 -10.42 -9.92 1.57
C ILE A 231 -11.30 -11.11 1.17
N SER A 232 -11.36 -11.42 -0.11
CA SER A 232 -12.10 -12.61 -0.58
C SER A 232 -11.50 -13.90 -0.04
N VAL A 233 -12.35 -14.89 0.22
CA VAL A 233 -11.90 -16.23 0.59
C VAL A 233 -10.90 -16.79 -0.41
N LYS A 234 -11.12 -16.54 -1.70
CA LYS A 234 -10.22 -16.94 -2.79
C LYS A 234 -8.82 -16.35 -2.64
N ALA A 235 -8.72 -15.03 -2.46
CA ALA A 235 -7.42 -14.38 -2.28
C ALA A 235 -6.79 -14.76 -0.94
N ARG A 236 -7.58 -14.85 0.13
CA ARG A 236 -7.11 -15.29 1.45
C ARG A 236 -6.44 -16.64 1.42
N ASN A 237 -7.05 -17.61 0.74
CA ASN A 237 -6.49 -18.95 0.57
C ASN A 237 -5.21 -18.99 -0.28
N MET A 238 -4.94 -17.96 -1.07
CA MET A 238 -3.70 -17.85 -1.84
C MET A 238 -2.53 -17.25 -1.05
N LEU A 239 -2.79 -16.53 0.05
CA LEU A 239 -1.72 -15.84 0.79
C LEU A 239 -0.68 -16.80 1.38
N HIS A 240 -1.09 -17.98 1.84
CA HIS A 240 -0.17 -18.99 2.37
C HIS A 240 0.72 -19.64 1.29
N LEU A 241 0.36 -19.48 0.00
CA LEU A 241 1.19 -19.97 -1.12
C LEU A 241 2.29 -18.99 -1.53
N VAL A 242 2.30 -17.78 -0.95
CA VAL A 242 3.24 -16.72 -1.34
C VAL A 242 4.62 -16.97 -0.72
N ASN A 243 5.65 -16.84 -1.55
CA ASN A 243 7.04 -16.76 -1.08
C ASN A 243 7.52 -15.30 -1.18
N GLY A 244 7.44 -14.58 -0.06
CA GLY A 244 7.83 -13.18 0.02
C GLY A 244 9.33 -12.98 -0.16
N GLY A 245 10.14 -13.93 0.30
CA GLY A 245 11.61 -13.92 0.17
C GLY A 245 12.04 -14.00 -1.30
N ASN A 246 11.48 -14.94 -2.06
CA ASN A 246 11.77 -15.08 -3.48
C ASN A 246 11.32 -13.88 -4.30
N ILE A 247 10.14 -13.32 -4.00
CA ILE A 247 9.64 -12.10 -4.67
C ILE A 247 10.58 -10.92 -4.39
N ALA A 248 10.98 -10.73 -3.14
CA ALA A 248 11.91 -9.68 -2.76
C ALA A 248 13.29 -9.85 -3.41
N PHE A 249 13.78 -11.10 -3.51
CA PHE A 249 15.03 -11.42 -4.18
C PHE A 249 14.95 -11.12 -5.70
N ALA A 250 13.95 -11.65 -6.39
CA ALA A 250 13.77 -11.44 -7.82
C ALA A 250 13.66 -9.95 -8.18
N ARG A 251 12.97 -9.15 -7.36
CA ARG A 251 12.89 -7.71 -7.55
C ARG A 251 14.23 -7.01 -7.41
N ARG A 252 15.06 -7.42 -6.45
CA ARG A 252 16.42 -6.88 -6.31
C ARG A 252 17.30 -7.19 -7.51
N GLU A 253 17.26 -8.43 -8.00
CA GLU A 253 18.04 -8.82 -9.18
C GLU A 253 17.58 -8.07 -10.44
N ASN A 254 16.25 -7.95 -10.64
CA ASN A 254 15.71 -7.16 -11.74
C ASN A 254 16.13 -5.69 -11.65
N MET A 255 16.18 -5.12 -10.45
CA MET A 255 16.63 -3.75 -10.24
C MET A 255 18.11 -3.57 -10.58
N LYS A 256 18.98 -4.49 -10.12
CA LYS A 256 20.42 -4.49 -10.47
C LYS A 256 20.60 -4.55 -11.99
N HIS A 257 19.86 -5.44 -12.64
CA HIS A 257 19.91 -5.58 -14.11
C HIS A 257 19.44 -4.29 -14.80
N LEU A 258 18.32 -3.69 -14.35
CA LEU A 258 17.84 -2.42 -14.90
C LEU A 258 18.88 -1.31 -14.75
N ILE A 259 19.50 -1.17 -13.59
CA ILE A 259 20.56 -0.20 -13.33
C ILE A 259 21.75 -0.41 -14.27
N SER A 260 22.16 -1.65 -14.48
CA SER A 260 23.26 -1.97 -15.40
C SER A 260 22.94 -1.57 -16.84
N LEU A 261 21.68 -1.72 -17.27
CA LEU A 261 21.23 -1.31 -18.61
C LEU A 261 21.15 0.21 -18.78
N LEU A 262 20.80 0.94 -17.72
CA LEU A 262 20.64 2.38 -17.74
C LEU A 262 21.99 3.12 -17.74
N GLY A 263 23.08 2.47 -17.27
CA GLY A 263 24.45 2.95 -17.41
C GLY A 263 24.68 4.38 -16.90
N GLY A 264 24.05 4.77 -15.79
CA GLY A 264 24.17 6.12 -15.24
C GLY A 264 23.37 7.22 -15.98
N LYS A 265 22.60 6.87 -17.02
CA LYS A 265 21.75 7.80 -17.77
C LYS A 265 20.57 8.36 -16.99
N VAL A 266 20.27 7.76 -15.84
CA VAL A 266 19.13 8.14 -14.98
C VAL A 266 19.64 8.44 -13.57
N LYS A 267 19.25 9.60 -13.03
CA LYS A 267 19.51 9.94 -11.63
C LYS A 267 18.60 9.07 -10.76
N MET A 268 19.19 8.28 -9.87
CA MET A 268 18.46 7.45 -8.91
C MET A 268 18.22 8.22 -7.61
N LEU A 269 17.08 7.99 -6.98
CA LEU A 269 16.84 8.50 -5.63
C LEU A 269 17.83 7.85 -4.65
N PRO A 270 18.38 8.62 -3.69
CA PRO A 270 19.25 8.09 -2.65
C PRO A 270 18.59 6.89 -1.94
N GLY A 271 19.37 5.86 -1.65
CA GLY A 271 18.87 4.65 -0.97
C GLY A 271 18.15 3.62 -1.86
N LEU A 272 17.72 3.98 -3.06
CA LEU A 272 17.04 3.04 -3.98
C LEU A 272 17.97 1.88 -4.42
N LEU A 273 19.24 2.19 -4.61
CA LEU A 273 20.30 1.24 -4.97
C LEU A 273 20.51 0.13 -3.92
N LEU A 274 20.42 0.47 -2.64
CA LEU A 274 20.73 -0.44 -1.54
C LEU A 274 19.66 -1.48 -1.26
N LEU A 275 18.42 -1.25 -1.69
CA LEU A 275 17.29 -2.04 -1.25
C LEU A 275 16.60 -2.86 -2.33
N GLY A 276 16.90 -2.65 -3.62
CA GLY A 276 16.36 -3.46 -4.73
C GLY A 276 14.82 -3.59 -4.72
N ARG A 277 14.11 -2.53 -4.31
CA ARG A 277 12.68 -2.61 -3.97
C ARG A 277 11.74 -2.08 -5.05
N PHE A 278 12.27 -1.60 -6.18
CA PHE A 278 11.58 -0.63 -7.01
C PHE A 278 11.00 -1.13 -8.34
N LEU A 279 10.57 -2.32 -8.55
CA LEU A 279 9.82 -2.67 -9.78
C LEU A 279 8.30 -2.72 -9.59
N GLN A 280 7.77 -2.04 -8.58
CA GLN A 280 6.33 -2.01 -8.35
C GLN A 280 5.60 -0.89 -9.09
N TRP A 281 6.31 0.14 -9.59
CA TRP A 281 5.70 1.38 -10.06
C TRP A 281 6.22 1.86 -11.42
N VAL A 282 6.03 1.08 -12.45
CA VAL A 282 5.81 1.61 -13.79
C VAL A 282 4.42 1.17 -14.20
N SER A 283 3.41 1.57 -13.47
CA SER A 283 2.05 1.54 -13.95
C SER A 283 1.77 2.87 -14.65
N ALA A 284 1.44 2.79 -15.90
CA ALA A 284 0.84 3.88 -16.63
C ALA A 284 -0.55 4.19 -16.07
N ASP A 285 -0.62 4.79 -14.88
CA ASP A 285 -1.81 5.52 -14.47
C ASP A 285 -1.43 7.01 -14.46
N SER A 286 -1.52 7.58 -15.66
CA SER A 286 -1.27 9.00 -15.95
C SER A 286 -2.32 9.94 -15.34
N ARG A 287 -3.09 9.49 -14.34
CA ARG A 287 -4.06 10.26 -13.59
C ARG A 287 -3.66 10.56 -12.16
N CYS A 288 -2.43 10.30 -11.79
CA CYS A 288 -1.87 10.84 -10.55
C CYS A 288 -1.21 12.18 -10.82
N CYS A 289 -2.03 13.23 -10.66
CA CYS A 289 -1.67 14.51 -10.09
C CYS A 289 -0.80 15.47 -10.87
N LEU A 290 -1.40 16.59 -11.12
CA LEU A 290 -0.90 17.86 -10.54
C LEU A 290 -2.12 18.78 -10.38
N PRO A 291 -2.10 19.70 -9.40
CA PRO A 291 -3.23 20.55 -9.04
C PRO A 291 -3.64 21.46 -10.17
#